data_d514bad733764bc2789ae1233c89fd42
#
_entry.id   d514bad733764bc2789ae1233c89fd42
#
_cell.length_a   1.000
_cell.length_b   1.000
_cell.length_c   1.000
_cell.angle_alpha   90.00
_cell.angle_beta   90.00
_cell.angle_gamma   90.00
#
_symmetry.space_group_name_H-M   'P 1'
#
loop_
_entity.id
_entity.type
_entity.pdbx_description
1 polymer ?
#
loop_
_entity_poly.entity_id
_entity_poly.type
_entity_poly.pdbx_seq_one_letter_code
_entity_poly.pdbx_strand_id
1 'polypeptide(L)'
;MKVCILGSNGFIGKNLLECNPEWIGITRLQLDLTIQEDVETFFKTNTFDVVIHCAVVGGSRLQKDSGDICYKNLLMFENVVSVYNGTLIYFSSGASKRGDPPTDPYGFSKWLIDKRIETLDNVYSLCIWGCFGKGELPTRFSAICKRDGHINIPQDCYFDFVSIEYVKDIVQKYCREGGDKYCNLTHPHKFKLSQWAKIFGATFTIEHKELGDSYIS
;
A
#
# COMPACT_ATOMS: atom_id res chain seq x y z
N MET A 1 -7.42 15.13 17.42
CA MET A 1 -7.78 14.16 16.38
C MET A 1 -7.23 12.79 16.78
N LYS A 2 -8.09 11.82 16.94
CA LYS A 2 -7.75 10.44 17.35
C LYS A 2 -7.66 9.55 16.13
N VAL A 3 -6.45 9.06 15.81
CA VAL A 3 -6.16 8.27 14.61
C VAL A 3 -5.85 6.83 14.96
N CYS A 4 -6.41 5.87 14.22
CA CYS A 4 -6.14 4.45 14.35
C CYS A 4 -5.46 3.92 13.08
N ILE A 5 -4.41 3.09 13.23
CA ILE A 5 -3.74 2.40 12.15
C ILE A 5 -4.01 0.89 12.26
N LEU A 6 -4.79 0.35 11.37
CA LEU A 6 -5.01 -1.10 11.23
C LEU A 6 -3.86 -1.72 10.43
N GLY A 7 -3.20 -2.74 10.98
CA GLY A 7 -2.00 -3.34 10.38
C GLY A 7 -0.72 -2.55 10.67
N SER A 8 -0.60 -2.02 11.89
CA SER A 8 0.47 -1.13 12.33
C SER A 8 1.88 -1.75 12.37
N ASN A 9 2.02 -3.07 12.34
CA ASN A 9 3.31 -3.78 12.28
C ASN A 9 3.85 -4.00 10.86
N GLY A 10 3.06 -3.67 9.83
CA GLY A 10 3.50 -3.68 8.43
C GLY A 10 4.43 -2.49 8.10
N PHE A 11 5.07 -2.53 6.92
CA PHE A 11 6.05 -1.51 6.51
C PHE A 11 5.50 -0.08 6.58
N ILE A 12 4.34 0.18 5.98
CA ILE A 12 3.71 1.51 5.98
C ILE A 12 3.21 1.87 7.38
N GLY A 13 2.43 0.97 8.00
CA GLY A 13 1.84 1.22 9.32
C GLY A 13 2.88 1.53 10.39
N LYS A 14 4.01 0.81 10.38
CA LYS A 14 5.13 1.02 11.31
C LYS A 14 5.78 2.40 11.14
N ASN A 15 6.03 2.80 9.90
CA ASN A 15 6.60 4.12 9.61
C ASN A 15 5.65 5.26 9.96
N LEU A 16 4.34 5.10 9.73
CA LEU A 16 3.33 6.07 10.15
C LEU A 16 3.27 6.22 11.68
N LEU A 17 3.35 5.11 12.41
CA LEU A 17 3.33 5.13 13.87
C LEU A 17 4.61 5.72 14.46
N GLU A 18 5.78 5.44 13.87
CA GLU A 18 7.07 6.01 14.32
C GLU A 18 7.09 7.55 14.23
N CYS A 19 6.43 8.15 13.23
CA CYS A 19 6.40 9.61 13.09
C CYS A 19 5.20 10.27 13.79
N ASN A 20 4.23 9.49 14.27
CA ASN A 20 3.05 9.97 14.99
C ASN A 20 2.81 9.07 16.22
N PRO A 21 3.63 9.18 17.28
CA PRO A 21 3.58 8.29 18.43
C PRO A 21 2.28 8.39 19.24
N GLU A 22 1.50 9.46 19.04
CA GLU A 22 0.17 9.65 19.63
C GLU A 22 -0.94 8.86 18.90
N TRP A 23 -0.68 8.32 17.70
CA TRP A 23 -1.63 7.50 16.96
C TRP A 23 -1.71 6.09 17.55
N ILE A 24 -2.86 5.46 17.41
CA ILE A 24 -3.11 4.14 17.97
C ILE A 24 -2.87 3.08 16.90
N GLY A 25 -1.83 2.28 17.08
CA GLY A 25 -1.50 1.17 16.19
C GLY A 25 -2.17 -0.13 16.63
N ILE A 26 -2.89 -0.76 15.72
CA ILE A 26 -3.56 -2.06 15.92
C ILE A 26 -2.93 -3.10 15.00
N THR A 27 -2.43 -4.16 15.60
CA THR A 27 -1.84 -5.30 14.91
C THR A 27 -2.88 -6.41 14.71
N ARG A 28 -2.59 -7.38 13.83
CA ARG A 28 -3.44 -8.54 13.62
C ARG A 28 -3.67 -9.37 14.90
N LEU A 29 -2.68 -9.42 15.81
CA LEU A 29 -2.81 -10.15 17.07
C LEU A 29 -3.80 -9.48 18.04
N GLN A 30 -3.99 -8.17 17.92
CA GLN A 30 -4.93 -7.42 18.73
C GLN A 30 -6.34 -7.37 18.13
N LEU A 31 -6.42 -7.41 16.78
CA LEU A 31 -7.69 -7.41 16.05
C LEU A 31 -7.50 -8.13 14.71
N ASP A 32 -8.07 -9.31 14.55
CA ASP A 32 -8.15 -9.97 13.25
C ASP A 32 -9.34 -9.40 12.46
N LEU A 33 -9.03 -8.58 11.46
CA LEU A 33 -10.05 -7.92 10.64
C LEU A 33 -10.90 -8.89 9.80
N THR A 34 -10.54 -10.17 9.74
CA THR A 34 -11.35 -11.20 9.08
C THR A 34 -12.48 -11.73 9.96
N ILE A 35 -12.51 -11.38 11.25
CA ILE A 35 -13.54 -11.77 12.22
C ILE A 35 -14.48 -10.58 12.44
N GLN A 36 -15.66 -10.64 11.83
CA GLN A 36 -16.62 -9.53 11.87
C GLN A 36 -17.01 -9.12 13.29
N GLU A 37 -17.32 -10.09 14.18
CA GLU A 37 -17.73 -9.82 15.56
C GLU A 37 -16.67 -9.07 16.36
N ASP A 38 -15.37 -9.39 16.13
CA ASP A 38 -14.26 -8.70 16.79
C ASP A 38 -14.17 -7.24 16.31
N VAL A 39 -14.33 -7.02 14.99
CA VAL A 39 -14.30 -5.69 14.38
C VAL A 39 -15.47 -4.84 14.89
N GLU A 40 -16.68 -5.40 14.94
CA GLU A 40 -17.85 -4.73 15.50
C GLU A 40 -17.63 -4.34 16.96
N THR A 41 -17.15 -5.28 17.77
CA THR A 41 -16.89 -5.03 19.20
C THR A 41 -15.83 -3.95 19.39
N PHE A 42 -14.76 -4.00 18.59
CA PHE A 42 -13.69 -3.00 18.64
C PHE A 42 -14.21 -1.59 18.34
N PHE A 43 -14.98 -1.39 17.27
CA PHE A 43 -15.49 -0.06 16.91
C PHE A 43 -16.70 0.38 17.76
N LYS A 44 -17.42 -0.52 18.45
CA LYS A 44 -18.41 -0.16 19.48
C LYS A 44 -17.77 0.42 20.74
N THR A 45 -16.56 -0.06 21.10
CA THR A 45 -15.87 0.33 22.33
C THR A 45 -14.82 1.42 22.12
N ASN A 46 -14.42 1.68 20.88
CA ASN A 46 -13.42 2.67 20.53
C ASN A 46 -13.92 3.62 19.45
N THR A 47 -13.71 4.92 19.67
CA THR A 47 -14.05 5.96 18.69
C THR A 47 -12.79 6.57 18.12
N PHE A 48 -12.76 6.83 16.82
CA PHE A 48 -11.66 7.46 16.08
C PHE A 48 -12.21 8.50 15.11
N ASP A 49 -11.45 9.57 14.91
CA ASP A 49 -11.75 10.57 13.88
C ASP A 49 -11.33 10.07 12.49
N VAL A 50 -10.17 9.36 12.44
CA VAL A 50 -9.60 8.80 11.22
C VAL A 50 -9.13 7.37 11.48
N VAL A 51 -9.42 6.47 10.54
CA VAL A 51 -8.87 5.11 10.47
C VAL A 51 -8.01 4.98 9.22
N ILE A 52 -6.78 4.47 9.39
CA ILE A 52 -5.85 4.18 8.30
C ILE A 52 -5.74 2.67 8.14
N HIS A 53 -6.21 2.15 7.01
CA HIS A 53 -6.24 0.72 6.72
C HIS A 53 -4.97 0.30 5.97
N CYS A 54 -3.94 -0.11 6.72
CA CYS A 54 -2.69 -0.66 6.20
C CYS A 54 -2.67 -2.20 6.16
N ALA A 55 -3.66 -2.86 6.77
CA ALA A 55 -3.71 -4.31 6.81
C ALA A 55 -3.95 -4.89 5.41
N VAL A 56 -3.15 -5.87 5.04
CA VAL A 56 -3.22 -6.54 3.75
C VAL A 56 -2.54 -7.91 3.82
N VAL A 57 -2.99 -8.85 3.01
CA VAL A 57 -2.33 -10.14 2.76
C VAL A 57 -1.98 -10.25 1.28
N GLY A 58 -0.91 -10.99 0.96
CA GLY A 58 -0.45 -11.20 -0.41
C GLY A 58 0.37 -10.07 -1.02
N GLY A 59 0.49 -10.07 -2.34
CA GLY A 59 1.27 -9.09 -3.10
C GLY A 59 2.79 -9.26 -2.96
N SER A 60 3.24 -10.40 -2.43
CA SER A 60 4.66 -10.75 -2.38
C SER A 60 5.14 -11.27 -3.74
N ARG A 61 6.27 -10.75 -4.23
CA ARG A 61 6.90 -11.30 -5.45
C ARG A 61 7.58 -12.65 -5.22
N LEU A 62 7.72 -13.07 -3.96
CA LEU A 62 8.41 -14.31 -3.58
C LEU A 62 7.47 -15.53 -3.53
N GLN A 63 6.17 -15.28 -3.49
CA GLN A 63 5.16 -16.35 -3.39
C GLN A 63 4.01 -16.04 -4.34
N LYS A 64 3.48 -17.10 -4.96
CA LYS A 64 2.28 -16.98 -5.80
C LYS A 64 1.07 -16.76 -4.87
N ASP A 65 0.31 -15.74 -5.17
CA ASP A 65 -0.93 -15.44 -4.45
C ASP A 65 -2.01 -16.48 -4.78
N SER A 66 -2.73 -16.94 -3.75
CA SER A 66 -3.91 -17.81 -3.89
C SER A 66 -5.20 -16.99 -3.91
N GLY A 67 -6.31 -17.59 -4.36
CA GLY A 67 -7.63 -16.95 -4.33
C GLY A 67 -8.11 -16.54 -2.92
N ASP A 68 -7.61 -17.22 -1.89
CA ASP A 68 -7.84 -16.91 -0.47
C ASP A 68 -7.38 -15.48 -0.10
N ILE A 69 -6.33 -14.97 -0.75
CA ILE A 69 -5.83 -13.59 -0.56
C ILE A 69 -6.88 -12.55 -1.00
N CYS A 70 -7.52 -12.79 -2.15
CA CYS A 70 -8.59 -11.91 -2.64
C CYS A 70 -9.75 -11.87 -1.62
N TYR A 71 -10.22 -13.02 -1.20
CA TYR A 71 -11.30 -13.14 -0.22
C TYR A 71 -10.95 -12.43 1.10
N LYS A 72 -9.77 -12.69 1.67
CA LYS A 72 -9.36 -12.08 2.94
C LYS A 72 -9.22 -10.56 2.86
N ASN A 73 -8.61 -10.03 1.80
CA ASN A 73 -8.47 -8.59 1.64
C ASN A 73 -9.83 -7.89 1.55
N LEU A 74 -10.75 -8.46 0.78
CA LEU A 74 -12.10 -7.93 0.64
C LEU A 74 -12.86 -8.00 1.97
N LEU A 75 -12.80 -9.14 2.67
CA LEU A 75 -13.46 -9.34 3.96
C LEU A 75 -12.95 -8.36 5.02
N MET A 76 -11.63 -8.17 5.14
CA MET A 76 -11.04 -7.19 6.06
C MET A 76 -11.54 -5.77 5.79
N PHE A 77 -11.65 -5.39 4.52
CA PHE A 77 -12.14 -4.07 4.14
C PHE A 77 -13.64 -3.92 4.46
N GLU A 78 -14.48 -4.87 4.04
CA GLU A 78 -15.93 -4.81 4.26
C GLU A 78 -16.30 -4.84 5.75
N ASN A 79 -15.60 -5.65 6.56
CA ASN A 79 -15.82 -5.67 8.02
C ASN A 79 -15.58 -4.30 8.65
N VAL A 80 -14.57 -3.56 8.19
CA VAL A 80 -14.30 -2.20 8.69
C VAL A 80 -15.36 -1.20 8.21
N VAL A 81 -15.66 -1.16 6.91
CA VAL A 81 -16.60 -0.15 6.37
C VAL A 81 -18.06 -0.41 6.76
N SER A 82 -18.40 -1.63 7.19
CA SER A 82 -19.75 -1.94 7.68
C SER A 82 -20.06 -1.31 9.04
N VAL A 83 -19.04 -0.95 9.84
CA VAL A 83 -19.22 -0.48 11.22
C VAL A 83 -18.56 0.88 11.49
N TYR A 84 -17.62 1.31 10.66
CA TYR A 84 -16.93 2.58 10.81
C TYR A 84 -17.40 3.59 9.78
N ASN A 85 -18.00 4.70 10.25
CA ASN A 85 -18.58 5.75 9.41
C ASN A 85 -17.75 7.04 9.37
N GLY A 86 -16.58 7.07 10.02
CA GLY A 86 -15.67 8.21 9.98
C GLY A 86 -14.76 8.19 8.74
N THR A 87 -13.77 9.06 8.73
CA THR A 87 -12.79 9.14 7.63
C THR A 87 -11.91 7.88 7.58
N LEU A 88 -11.95 7.14 6.47
CA LEU A 88 -11.13 5.96 6.22
C LEU A 88 -10.10 6.25 5.12
N ILE A 89 -8.82 6.06 5.41
CA ILE A 89 -7.73 6.12 4.43
C ILE A 89 -7.31 4.67 4.13
N TYR A 90 -7.52 4.24 2.88
CA TYR A 90 -7.18 2.92 2.39
C TYR A 90 -5.97 2.97 1.46
N PHE A 91 -5.05 2.02 1.58
CA PHE A 91 -3.95 1.87 0.64
C PHE A 91 -4.29 0.89 -0.48
N SER A 92 -4.54 1.43 -1.65
CA SER A 92 -4.63 0.66 -2.89
C SER A 92 -3.22 0.39 -3.47
N SER A 93 -3.15 -0.21 -4.61
CA SER A 93 -1.89 -0.61 -5.26
C SER A 93 -1.99 -0.42 -6.76
N GLY A 94 -0.87 -0.05 -7.40
CA GLY A 94 -0.75 -0.11 -8.85
C GLY A 94 -1.07 -1.49 -9.45
N ALA A 95 -1.06 -2.56 -8.62
CA ALA A 95 -1.54 -3.88 -9.03
C ALA A 95 -3.02 -3.88 -9.45
N SER A 96 -3.85 -2.99 -8.91
CA SER A 96 -5.25 -2.82 -9.32
C SER A 96 -5.41 -2.30 -10.75
N LYS A 97 -4.33 -1.81 -11.37
CA LYS A 97 -4.31 -1.25 -12.73
C LYS A 97 -3.68 -2.18 -13.78
N ARG A 98 -3.31 -3.42 -13.40
CA ARG A 98 -2.71 -4.41 -14.32
C ARG A 98 -3.69 -5.07 -15.27
N GLY A 99 -4.92 -4.64 -15.33
CA GLY A 99 -6.02 -5.13 -16.18
C GLY A 99 -7.34 -4.60 -15.68
N ASP A 100 -8.41 -4.84 -16.44
CA ASP A 100 -9.78 -4.45 -16.07
C ASP A 100 -10.74 -5.64 -16.30
N PRO A 101 -10.85 -6.53 -15.30
CA PRO A 101 -10.12 -6.60 -14.03
C PRO A 101 -8.71 -7.22 -14.14
N PRO A 102 -7.82 -7.02 -13.12
CA PRO A 102 -6.57 -7.77 -13.01
C PRO A 102 -6.81 -9.28 -12.87
N THR A 103 -5.85 -10.08 -13.35
CA THR A 103 -5.95 -11.56 -13.32
C THR A 103 -5.30 -12.19 -12.10
N ASP A 104 -4.39 -11.48 -11.41
CA ASP A 104 -3.78 -11.97 -10.17
C ASP A 104 -4.67 -11.68 -8.95
N PRO A 105 -4.74 -12.61 -7.96
CA PRO A 105 -5.66 -12.47 -6.81
C PRO A 105 -5.44 -11.21 -5.98
N TYR A 106 -4.20 -10.76 -5.83
CA TYR A 106 -3.89 -9.54 -5.09
C TYR A 106 -4.36 -8.30 -5.85
N GLY A 107 -3.98 -8.16 -7.12
CA GLY A 107 -4.42 -7.05 -7.97
C GLY A 107 -5.94 -7.00 -8.09
N PHE A 108 -6.57 -8.16 -8.26
CA PHE A 108 -8.03 -8.28 -8.31
C PHE A 108 -8.70 -7.82 -7.01
N SER A 109 -8.15 -8.19 -5.83
CA SER A 109 -8.68 -7.71 -4.54
C SER A 109 -8.60 -6.19 -4.42
N LYS A 110 -7.49 -5.58 -4.86
CA LYS A 110 -7.31 -4.13 -4.83
C LYS A 110 -8.26 -3.41 -5.79
N TRP A 111 -8.46 -3.98 -6.97
CA TRP A 111 -9.42 -3.47 -7.97
C TRP A 111 -10.86 -3.51 -7.45
N LEU A 112 -11.31 -4.65 -6.87
CA LEU A 112 -12.64 -4.77 -6.28
C LEU A 112 -12.87 -3.75 -5.15
N ILE A 113 -11.88 -3.57 -4.27
CA ILE A 113 -11.98 -2.58 -3.18
C ILE A 113 -12.01 -1.15 -3.73
N ASP A 114 -11.20 -0.82 -4.76
CA ASP A 114 -11.29 0.48 -5.43
C ASP A 114 -12.70 0.72 -6.00
N LYS A 115 -13.31 -0.31 -6.64
CA LYS A 115 -14.71 -0.23 -7.13
C LYS A 115 -15.72 -0.07 -5.99
N ARG A 116 -15.53 -0.75 -4.86
CA ARG A 116 -16.37 -0.57 -3.68
C ARG A 116 -16.26 0.84 -3.11
N ILE A 117 -15.07 1.43 -3.08
CA ILE A 117 -14.82 2.80 -2.61
C ILE A 117 -15.58 3.84 -3.46
N GLU A 118 -15.83 3.58 -4.74
CA GLU A 118 -16.65 4.48 -5.59
C GLU A 118 -18.02 4.80 -4.96
N THR A 119 -18.59 3.85 -4.20
CA THR A 119 -19.91 3.96 -3.55
C THR A 119 -19.88 4.44 -2.10
N LEU A 120 -18.71 4.79 -1.56
CA LEU A 120 -18.52 5.21 -0.16
C LEU A 120 -18.05 6.66 -0.10
N ASP A 121 -18.69 7.50 0.73
CA ASP A 121 -18.38 8.94 0.75
C ASP A 121 -17.12 9.29 1.55
N ASN A 122 -16.88 8.63 2.68
CA ASN A 122 -15.83 8.98 3.63
C ASN A 122 -14.56 8.13 3.49
N VAL A 123 -14.32 7.54 2.31
CA VAL A 123 -13.16 6.67 2.06
C VAL A 123 -12.27 7.28 0.99
N TYR A 124 -10.98 7.43 1.34
CA TYR A 124 -9.92 7.84 0.42
C TYR A 124 -9.07 6.65 0.03
N SER A 125 -8.81 6.48 -1.27
CA SER A 125 -7.92 5.46 -1.82
C SER A 125 -6.59 6.07 -2.21
N LEU A 126 -5.52 5.73 -1.49
CA LEU A 126 -4.15 6.13 -1.78
C LEU A 126 -3.43 4.98 -2.50
N CYS A 127 -3.22 5.10 -3.79
CA CYS A 127 -2.64 4.06 -4.62
C CYS A 127 -1.10 4.14 -4.60
N ILE A 128 -0.45 3.09 -4.11
CA ILE A 128 1.02 2.93 -4.10
C ILE A 128 1.43 1.95 -5.18
N TRP A 129 2.40 2.34 -6.02
CA TRP A 129 2.99 1.50 -7.07
C TRP A 129 4.22 0.76 -6.57
N GLY A 130 5.20 1.48 -6.04
CA GLY A 130 6.32 0.94 -5.32
C GLY A 130 6.72 1.90 -4.21
N CYS A 131 6.90 1.40 -2.98
CA CYS A 131 7.32 2.24 -1.87
C CYS A 131 8.67 1.77 -1.34
N PHE A 132 9.59 2.72 -1.09
CA PHE A 132 10.91 2.45 -0.57
C PHE A 132 11.20 3.30 0.68
N GLY A 133 12.12 2.82 1.51
CA GLY A 133 12.59 3.57 2.68
C GLY A 133 12.94 2.69 3.87
N LYS A 134 13.07 3.32 5.05
CA LYS A 134 13.46 2.63 6.30
C LYS A 134 12.49 1.49 6.63
N GLY A 135 13.02 0.29 6.80
CA GLY A 135 12.22 -0.89 7.16
C GLY A 135 11.54 -1.61 5.99
N GLU A 136 11.86 -1.25 4.74
CA GLU A 136 11.42 -2.01 3.58
C GLU A 136 12.01 -3.43 3.57
N LEU A 137 11.31 -4.37 2.92
CA LEU A 137 11.80 -5.75 2.82
C LEU A 137 13.13 -5.80 2.06
N PRO A 138 14.12 -6.60 2.53
CA PRO A 138 15.44 -6.69 1.91
C PRO A 138 15.43 -7.24 0.47
N THR A 139 14.32 -7.80 0.04
CA THR A 139 14.08 -8.32 -1.32
C THR A 139 13.51 -7.29 -2.29
N ARG A 140 13.24 -6.05 -1.82
CA ARG A 140 12.76 -4.99 -2.69
C ARG A 140 13.90 -4.43 -3.56
N PHE A 141 13.55 -3.97 -4.74
CA PHE A 141 14.48 -3.42 -5.73
C PHE A 141 15.42 -2.37 -5.11
N SER A 142 14.86 -1.38 -4.43
CA SER A 142 15.61 -0.31 -3.74
C SER A 142 16.54 -0.84 -2.65
N ALA A 143 16.09 -1.82 -1.86
CA ALA A 143 16.90 -2.43 -0.82
C ALA A 143 18.07 -3.25 -1.38
N ILE A 144 17.84 -4.00 -2.47
CA ILE A 144 18.88 -4.74 -3.19
C ILE A 144 19.91 -3.76 -3.76
N CYS A 145 19.48 -2.71 -4.45
CA CYS A 145 20.38 -1.67 -5.00
C CYS A 145 21.30 -1.11 -3.92
N LYS A 146 20.75 -0.69 -2.78
CA LYS A 146 21.50 -0.10 -1.65
C LYS A 146 22.45 -1.09 -0.97
N ARG A 147 22.07 -2.36 -0.86
CA ARG A 147 22.85 -3.39 -0.19
C ARG A 147 23.99 -3.91 -1.06
N ASP A 148 23.70 -4.21 -2.33
CA ASP A 148 24.60 -4.98 -3.18
C ASP A 148 25.41 -4.05 -4.13
N GLY A 149 25.03 -2.80 -4.31
CA GLY A 149 25.67 -1.84 -5.18
C GLY A 149 25.57 -2.17 -6.69
N HIS A 150 24.96 -3.30 -7.03
CA HIS A 150 24.71 -3.76 -8.39
C HIS A 150 23.39 -4.53 -8.46
N ILE A 151 22.67 -4.39 -9.58
CA ILE A 151 21.44 -5.14 -9.82
C ILE A 151 21.32 -5.61 -11.27
N ASN A 152 20.87 -6.85 -11.45
CA ASN A 152 20.46 -7.36 -12.76
C ASN A 152 19.02 -6.99 -13.00
N ILE A 153 18.76 -6.31 -14.11
CA ILE A 153 17.44 -5.92 -14.59
C ILE A 153 17.11 -6.80 -15.79
N PRO A 154 16.19 -7.77 -15.67
CA PRO A 154 15.87 -8.66 -16.79
C PRO A 154 15.43 -7.86 -17.99
N GLN A 155 14.55 -6.88 -17.82
CA GLN A 155 14.07 -6.01 -18.86
C GLN A 155 13.82 -4.61 -18.29
N ASP A 156 14.39 -3.57 -18.88
CA ASP A 156 14.19 -2.20 -18.41
C ASP A 156 12.75 -1.75 -18.71
N CYS A 157 12.14 -1.05 -17.78
CA CYS A 157 10.78 -0.53 -17.94
C CYS A 157 10.58 0.72 -17.08
N TYR A 158 9.58 1.53 -17.40
CA TYR A 158 9.18 2.61 -16.52
C TYR A 158 8.50 2.03 -15.28
N PHE A 159 8.88 2.54 -14.12
CA PHE A 159 8.35 2.07 -12.84
C PHE A 159 8.16 3.23 -11.86
N ASP A 160 6.96 3.33 -11.28
CA ASP A 160 6.69 4.35 -10.26
C ASP A 160 7.14 3.88 -8.88
N PHE A 161 8.05 4.64 -8.29
CA PHE A 161 8.41 4.54 -6.89
C PHE A 161 8.08 5.82 -6.13
N VAL A 162 7.82 5.67 -4.84
CA VAL A 162 7.61 6.76 -3.89
C VAL A 162 8.37 6.48 -2.60
N SER A 163 8.93 7.51 -1.98
CA SER A 163 9.56 7.36 -0.67
C SER A 163 8.51 7.20 0.44
N ILE A 164 8.84 6.46 1.48
CA ILE A 164 7.97 6.33 2.65
C ILE A 164 7.76 7.68 3.34
N GLU A 165 8.74 8.60 3.26
CA GLU A 165 8.62 9.94 3.81
C GLU A 165 7.49 10.72 3.12
N TYR A 166 7.46 10.70 1.78
CA TYR A 166 6.36 11.34 1.04
C TYR A 166 5.00 10.71 1.35
N VAL A 167 4.93 9.38 1.51
CA VAL A 167 3.70 8.70 1.93
C VAL A 167 3.22 9.22 3.29
N LYS A 168 4.13 9.38 4.25
CA LYS A 168 3.81 9.92 5.58
C LYS A 168 3.23 11.33 5.50
N ASP A 169 3.88 12.22 4.72
CA ASP A 169 3.43 13.61 4.54
C ASP A 169 2.01 13.67 3.95
N ILE A 170 1.75 12.88 2.91
CA ILE A 170 0.43 12.83 2.28
C ILE A 170 -0.62 12.26 3.23
N VAL A 171 -0.33 11.18 3.97
CA VAL A 171 -1.27 10.62 4.94
C VAL A 171 -1.61 11.63 6.04
N GLN A 172 -0.61 12.34 6.59
CA GLN A 172 -0.86 13.40 7.56
C GLN A 172 -1.71 14.54 7.00
N LYS A 173 -1.50 14.91 5.73
CA LYS A 173 -2.36 15.89 5.04
C LYS A 173 -3.80 15.38 4.95
N TYR A 174 -4.00 14.13 4.50
CA TYR A 174 -5.34 13.55 4.39
C TYR A 174 -6.06 13.42 5.73
N CYS A 175 -5.33 13.13 6.79
CA CYS A 175 -5.89 13.12 8.15
C CYS A 175 -6.41 14.50 8.59
N ARG A 176 -5.73 15.59 8.21
CA ARG A 176 -6.09 16.96 8.64
C ARG A 176 -7.11 17.65 7.74
N GLU A 177 -6.96 17.48 6.44
CA GLU A 177 -7.60 18.33 5.42
C GLU A 177 -8.46 17.54 4.43
N GLY A 178 -8.31 16.18 4.43
CA GLY A 178 -8.84 15.36 3.35
C GLY A 178 -8.09 15.59 2.03
N GLY A 179 -8.72 15.20 0.94
CA GLY A 179 -8.13 15.34 -0.39
C GLY A 179 -9.01 14.71 -1.47
N ASP A 180 -8.41 14.45 -2.63
CA ASP A 180 -9.11 13.73 -3.70
C ASP A 180 -9.41 12.30 -3.27
N LYS A 181 -10.58 11.78 -3.65
CA LYS A 181 -11.02 10.42 -3.32
C LYS A 181 -10.02 9.34 -3.75
N TYR A 182 -9.36 9.56 -4.89
CA TYR A 182 -8.32 8.71 -5.43
C TYR A 182 -7.04 9.50 -5.65
N CYS A 183 -5.93 9.05 -5.08
CA CYS A 183 -4.64 9.70 -5.22
C CYS A 183 -3.55 8.68 -5.53
N ASN A 184 -2.82 8.88 -6.63
CA ASN A 184 -1.64 8.08 -6.93
C ASN A 184 -0.43 8.65 -6.18
N LEU A 185 0.15 7.84 -5.30
CA LEU A 185 1.37 8.18 -4.57
C LEU A 185 2.58 7.75 -5.40
N THR A 186 3.06 8.65 -6.24
CA THR A 186 4.17 8.40 -7.17
C THR A 186 5.12 9.58 -7.20
N HIS A 187 6.33 9.33 -7.66
CA HIS A 187 7.27 10.41 -7.97
C HIS A 187 6.75 11.22 -9.17
N PRO A 188 6.87 12.55 -9.19
CA PRO A 188 6.38 13.40 -10.29
C PRO A 188 7.05 13.09 -11.63
N HIS A 189 8.30 12.65 -11.62
CA HIS A 189 9.01 12.22 -12.84
C HIS A 189 8.93 10.69 -12.99
N LYS A 190 8.68 10.25 -14.22
CA LYS A 190 8.66 8.82 -14.57
C LYS A 190 10.06 8.36 -14.94
N PHE A 191 10.59 7.41 -14.19
CA PHE A 191 11.92 6.84 -14.38
C PHE A 191 11.85 5.36 -14.75
N LYS A 192 12.83 4.94 -15.55
CA LYS A 192 13.05 3.51 -15.79
C LYS A 192 13.74 2.86 -14.59
N LEU A 193 13.66 1.53 -14.49
CA LEU A 193 14.35 0.76 -13.43
C LEU A 193 15.86 1.04 -13.42
N SER A 194 16.48 1.16 -14.60
CA SER A 194 17.89 1.53 -14.74
C SER A 194 18.24 2.91 -14.16
N GLN A 195 17.33 3.87 -14.28
CA GLN A 195 17.48 5.20 -13.68
C GLN A 195 17.26 5.16 -12.17
N TRP A 196 16.27 4.38 -11.70
CA TRP A 196 16.06 4.14 -10.28
C TRP A 196 17.25 3.44 -9.62
N ALA A 197 17.88 2.47 -10.31
CA ALA A 197 19.09 1.83 -9.79
C ALA A 197 20.18 2.87 -9.49
N LYS A 198 20.43 3.81 -10.42
CA LYS A 198 21.37 4.92 -10.20
C LYS A 198 20.98 5.83 -9.04
N ILE A 199 19.68 6.18 -8.93
CA ILE A 199 19.14 6.99 -7.82
C ILE A 199 19.38 6.30 -6.49
N PHE A 200 19.27 4.96 -6.44
CA PHE A 200 19.55 4.15 -5.24
C PHE A 200 21.03 3.82 -5.04
N GLY A 201 21.93 4.37 -5.88
CA GLY A 201 23.39 4.24 -5.74
C GLY A 201 23.97 2.94 -6.32
N ALA A 202 23.23 2.23 -7.17
CA ALA A 202 23.68 0.97 -7.76
C ALA A 202 24.05 1.12 -9.25
N THR A 203 24.99 0.29 -9.67
CA THR A 203 25.21 -0.05 -11.09
C THR A 203 24.19 -1.12 -11.51
N PHE A 204 24.05 -1.37 -12.81
CA PHE A 204 23.09 -2.36 -13.30
C PHE A 204 23.58 -3.02 -14.60
N THR A 205 23.04 -4.21 -14.84
CA THR A 205 23.10 -4.93 -16.12
C THR A 205 21.67 -5.14 -16.62
N ILE A 206 21.42 -4.91 -17.92
CA ILE A 206 20.14 -5.18 -18.57
C ILE A 206 20.30 -6.43 -19.43
N GLU A 207 19.47 -7.46 -19.17
CA GLU A 207 19.56 -8.73 -19.86
C GLU A 207 18.93 -8.66 -21.26
N HIS A 208 17.73 -8.04 -21.37
CA HIS A 208 17.02 -7.87 -22.63
C HIS A 208 16.97 -6.38 -23.02
N LYS A 209 17.39 -6.08 -24.26
CA LYS A 209 17.50 -4.68 -24.74
C LYS A 209 16.15 -4.01 -25.03
N GLU A 210 15.12 -4.78 -25.27
CA GLU A 210 13.77 -4.28 -25.51
C GLU A 210 13.17 -3.72 -24.23
N LEU A 211 12.39 -2.64 -24.34
CA LEU A 211 11.69 -2.07 -23.21
C LEU A 211 10.53 -2.98 -22.78
N GLY A 212 10.45 -3.27 -21.49
CA GLY A 212 9.38 -4.04 -20.91
C GLY A 212 8.11 -3.23 -20.63
N ASP A 213 7.07 -3.91 -20.18
CA ASP A 213 5.80 -3.30 -19.79
C ASP A 213 5.99 -2.34 -18.62
N SER A 214 5.45 -1.15 -18.77
CA SER A 214 5.55 -0.11 -17.77
C SER A 214 4.62 -0.37 -16.58
N TYR A 215 5.08 -0.03 -15.38
CA TYR A 215 4.32 -0.07 -14.14
C TYR A 215 4.25 1.33 -13.52
N ILE A 216 3.41 2.16 -14.11
CA ILE A 216 3.26 3.60 -13.80
C ILE A 216 1.78 4.01 -13.73
N SER A 217 1.53 5.14 -13.05
CA SER A 217 0.21 5.78 -12.95
C SER A 217 -0.19 6.52 -14.22
#